data_6de81584a9cb0cda767a4ce79a804330
#
_entry.id   6de81584a9cb0cda767a4ce79a804330
#
_cell.length_a   1.000
_cell.length_b   1.000
_cell.length_c   1.000
_cell.angle_alpha   90.00
_cell.angle_beta   90.00
_cell.angle_gamma   90.00
#
_symmetry.space_group_name_H-M   'P 1'
#
loop_
_entity.id
_entity.type
_entity.pdbx_description
1 polymer ?
#
loop_
_entity_poly.entity_id
_entity_poly.type
_entity_poly.pdbx_seq_one_letter_code
_entity_poly.pdbx_strand_id
1 'polypeptide(L)'
;MLHRNATVLAAALVTCVTIAHAQAPAAQAEVGPKVGEVAPNFSLPGATIDGVMKGPISLSQFKGQTVVIAFFPKARTSGCTAQMTGYRDQWATLFNGGKGIKVIGISMDADTTTAAWAKEANLPMMFASDMKGEAGKLYGAYVEGRPVENRLLYVVGPDGRITWAAKPFKPMVAESYSELGTEIKKAAGTK
;
A
#
# COMPACT_ATOMS: atom_id res chain seq x y z
N MET A 1 -51.14 -58.97 -55.19
CA MET A 1 -50.41 -59.21 -53.95
C MET A 1 -49.33 -58.17 -53.84
N LEU A 2 -49.60 -57.12 -53.07
CA LEU A 2 -48.68 -56.00 -52.91
C LEU A 2 -47.95 -56.10 -51.57
N HIS A 3 -46.64 -56.20 -51.59
CA HIS A 3 -45.83 -56.08 -50.38
C HIS A 3 -45.36 -54.62 -50.27
N ARG A 4 -45.79 -53.94 -49.21
CA ARG A 4 -45.34 -52.62 -48.85
C ARG A 4 -44.21 -52.76 -47.85
N ASN A 5 -42.99 -52.47 -48.24
CA ASN A 5 -41.86 -52.35 -47.33
C ASN A 5 -41.91 -50.96 -46.70
N ALA A 6 -42.02 -50.89 -45.35
CA ALA A 6 -41.91 -49.68 -44.58
C ALA A 6 -40.45 -49.55 -44.11
N THR A 7 -39.76 -48.55 -44.63
CA THR A 7 -38.42 -48.17 -44.22
C THR A 7 -38.51 -47.22 -43.00
N VAL A 8 -38.03 -47.70 -41.85
CA VAL A 8 -37.97 -46.86 -40.66
C VAL A 8 -36.65 -46.11 -40.66
N LEU A 9 -36.72 -44.78 -40.78
CA LEU A 9 -35.58 -43.86 -40.67
C LEU A 9 -35.36 -43.60 -39.17
N ALA A 10 -34.25 -44.08 -38.59
CA ALA A 10 -33.83 -43.74 -37.25
C ALA A 10 -33.02 -42.43 -37.27
N ALA A 11 -33.58 -41.35 -36.77
CA ALA A 11 -32.87 -40.10 -36.57
C ALA A 11 -32.05 -40.13 -35.29
N ALA A 12 -30.73 -40.15 -35.38
CA ALA A 12 -29.84 -40.04 -34.23
C ALA A 12 -29.68 -38.54 -33.87
N LEU A 13 -30.22 -38.16 -32.71
CA LEU A 13 -29.99 -36.87 -32.09
C LEU A 13 -28.60 -36.86 -31.44
N VAL A 14 -27.67 -36.15 -32.03
CA VAL A 14 -26.36 -35.84 -31.40
C VAL A 14 -26.56 -34.64 -30.50
N THR A 15 -26.63 -34.86 -29.20
CA THR A 15 -26.64 -33.80 -28.20
C THR A 15 -25.20 -33.29 -27.99
N CYS A 16 -24.92 -32.13 -28.51
CA CYS A 16 -23.64 -31.40 -28.31
C CYS A 16 -23.64 -30.81 -26.89
N VAL A 17 -22.95 -31.49 -25.94
CA VAL A 17 -22.74 -30.93 -24.60
C VAL A 17 -21.63 -29.89 -24.67
N THR A 18 -22.01 -28.62 -24.67
CA THR A 18 -21.06 -27.51 -24.53
C THR A 18 -20.57 -27.42 -23.08
N ILE A 19 -19.37 -27.86 -22.83
CA ILE A 19 -18.68 -27.64 -21.53
C ILE A 19 -18.31 -26.18 -21.45
N ALA A 20 -19.11 -25.40 -20.71
CA ALA A 20 -18.75 -24.03 -20.35
C ALA A 20 -17.54 -24.09 -19.41
N HIS A 21 -16.35 -23.77 -19.93
CA HIS A 21 -15.18 -23.50 -19.11
C HIS A 21 -15.45 -22.21 -18.32
N ALA A 22 -15.78 -22.34 -17.05
CA ALA A 22 -15.75 -21.21 -16.12
C ALA A 22 -14.30 -20.72 -16.02
N GLN A 23 -13.98 -19.63 -16.73
CA GLN A 23 -12.72 -18.93 -16.54
C GLN A 23 -12.68 -18.42 -15.09
N ALA A 24 -11.78 -18.97 -14.29
CA ALA A 24 -11.43 -18.40 -12.99
C ALA A 24 -11.08 -16.92 -13.20
N PRO A 25 -11.57 -16.00 -12.33
CA PRO A 25 -11.20 -14.59 -12.45
C PRO A 25 -9.68 -14.50 -12.43
N ALA A 26 -9.10 -13.91 -13.50
CA ALA A 26 -7.67 -13.65 -13.58
C ALA A 26 -7.28 -12.89 -12.32
N ALA A 27 -6.39 -13.43 -11.51
CA ALA A 27 -5.83 -12.76 -10.36
C ALA A 27 -5.28 -11.42 -10.86
N GLN A 28 -5.86 -10.30 -10.43
CA GLN A 28 -5.36 -8.98 -10.77
C GLN A 28 -3.90 -8.95 -10.32
N ALA A 29 -2.98 -8.70 -11.26
CA ALA A 29 -1.57 -8.60 -10.93
C ALA A 29 -1.41 -7.56 -9.81
N GLU A 30 -0.82 -7.97 -8.70
CA GLU A 30 -0.56 -7.05 -7.58
C GLU A 30 0.30 -5.89 -8.10
N VAL A 31 -0.28 -4.69 -8.09
CA VAL A 31 0.43 -3.48 -8.53
C VAL A 31 1.37 -3.04 -7.39
N GLY A 32 2.57 -2.60 -7.77
CA GLY A 32 3.59 -2.14 -6.83
C GLY A 32 4.67 -3.18 -6.51
N PRO A 33 5.72 -2.77 -5.78
CA PRO A 33 6.88 -3.61 -5.51
C PRO A 33 6.52 -4.77 -4.58
N LYS A 34 7.23 -5.89 -4.75
CA LYS A 34 7.10 -7.10 -3.94
C LYS A 34 8.18 -7.15 -2.86
N VAL A 35 7.93 -7.96 -1.83
CA VAL A 35 8.95 -8.27 -0.82
C VAL A 35 10.20 -8.86 -1.50
N GLY A 36 11.37 -8.36 -1.12
CA GLY A 36 12.67 -8.70 -1.71
C GLY A 36 13.11 -7.78 -2.86
N GLU A 37 12.20 -7.04 -3.50
CA GLU A 37 12.55 -6.08 -4.54
C GLU A 37 13.12 -4.79 -3.96
N VAL A 38 13.91 -4.07 -4.76
CA VAL A 38 14.40 -2.74 -4.41
C VAL A 38 13.21 -1.78 -4.39
N ALA A 39 13.06 -1.03 -3.29
CA ALA A 39 12.01 -0.03 -3.15
C ALA A 39 12.20 1.09 -4.19
N PRO A 40 11.19 1.39 -5.03
CA PRO A 40 11.27 2.49 -5.98
C PRO A 40 11.59 3.81 -5.27
N ASN A 41 12.58 4.56 -5.79
CA ASN A 41 12.89 5.87 -5.23
C ASN A 41 11.83 6.88 -5.65
N PHE A 42 11.54 7.79 -4.75
CA PHE A 42 10.70 8.98 -5.02
C PHE A 42 11.42 10.22 -4.50
N SER A 43 10.97 11.39 -4.95
CA SER A 43 11.43 12.69 -4.46
C SER A 43 10.24 13.65 -4.48
N LEU A 44 9.67 13.93 -3.32
CA LEU A 44 8.40 14.63 -3.17
C LEU A 44 8.54 15.83 -2.21
N PRO A 45 7.76 16.92 -2.39
CA PRO A 45 7.65 17.96 -1.37
C PRO A 45 7.33 17.37 -0.01
N GLY A 46 7.93 17.91 1.03
CA GLY A 46 7.84 17.35 2.37
C GLY A 46 7.32 18.30 3.42
N ALA A 47 6.77 17.73 4.49
CA ALA A 47 6.32 18.44 5.67
C ALA A 47 6.63 17.65 6.95
N THR A 48 6.76 18.36 8.05
CA THR A 48 6.88 17.84 9.41
C THR A 48 6.00 18.66 10.35
N ILE A 49 6.02 18.34 11.62
CA ILE A 49 5.38 19.14 12.67
C ILE A 49 5.91 20.60 12.71
N ASP A 50 7.15 20.83 12.25
CA ASP A 50 7.76 22.16 12.22
C ASP A 50 7.34 22.99 11.00
N GLY A 51 6.60 22.39 10.05
CA GLY A 51 6.07 23.03 8.86
C GLY A 51 6.52 22.36 7.56
N VAL A 52 6.36 23.09 6.45
CA VAL A 52 6.80 22.66 5.12
C VAL A 52 8.32 22.65 5.07
N MET A 53 8.90 21.59 4.54
CA MET A 53 10.35 21.44 4.43
C MET A 53 10.91 22.28 3.27
N LYS A 54 12.14 22.76 3.43
CA LYS A 54 12.84 23.53 2.38
C LYS A 54 13.26 22.69 1.17
N GLY A 55 13.38 21.38 1.34
CA GLY A 55 13.78 20.45 0.30
C GLY A 55 12.89 19.23 0.26
N PRO A 56 12.92 18.44 -0.83
CA PRO A 56 12.11 17.26 -0.97
C PRO A 56 12.53 16.14 -0.01
N ILE A 57 11.58 15.26 0.30
CA ILE A 57 11.83 13.96 0.91
C ILE A 57 12.10 12.97 -0.23
N SER A 58 13.28 12.34 -0.22
CA SER A 58 13.64 11.28 -1.14
C SER A 58 13.96 10.01 -0.36
N LEU A 59 13.47 8.85 -0.81
CA LEU A 59 13.75 7.57 -0.14
C LEU A 59 15.27 7.30 -0.06
N SER A 60 16.02 7.69 -1.09
CA SER A 60 17.47 7.51 -1.16
C SER A 60 18.26 8.24 -0.06
N GLN A 61 17.68 9.25 0.60
CA GLN A 61 18.30 9.96 1.72
C GLN A 61 18.44 9.10 2.98
N PHE A 62 17.68 8.00 3.06
CA PHE A 62 17.59 7.14 4.24
C PHE A 62 18.32 5.81 4.07
N LYS A 63 19.27 5.71 3.13
CA LYS A 63 20.13 4.53 2.98
C LYS A 63 20.79 4.16 4.31
N GLY A 64 20.81 2.88 4.63
CA GLY A 64 21.35 2.37 5.91
C GLY A 64 20.38 2.48 7.09
N GLN A 65 19.15 3.00 6.87
CA GLN A 65 18.10 3.07 7.89
C GLN A 65 16.88 2.23 7.44
N THR A 66 16.11 1.76 8.40
CA THR A 66 14.80 1.17 8.13
C THR A 66 13.80 2.29 7.85
N VAL A 67 13.02 2.16 6.78
CA VAL A 67 11.99 3.15 6.41
C VAL A 67 10.62 2.51 6.36
N VAL A 68 9.67 3.10 7.05
CA VAL A 68 8.24 2.75 6.96
C VAL A 68 7.57 3.76 6.02
N ILE A 69 7.09 3.30 4.88
CA ILE A 69 6.35 4.09 3.91
C ILE A 69 4.87 3.79 4.11
N ALA A 70 4.08 4.80 4.49
CA ALA A 70 2.68 4.67 4.80
C ALA A 70 1.83 5.52 3.84
N PHE A 71 1.31 4.91 2.78
CA PHE A 71 0.31 5.55 1.92
C PHE A 71 -1.03 5.63 2.64
N PHE A 72 -1.70 6.77 2.55
CA PHE A 72 -3.00 6.97 3.16
C PHE A 72 -3.92 7.86 2.30
N PRO A 73 -5.26 7.64 2.33
CA PRO A 73 -6.19 8.31 1.44
C PRO A 73 -6.22 9.83 1.54
N LYS A 74 -6.35 10.38 2.76
CA LYS A 74 -6.51 11.82 2.94
C LYS A 74 -6.31 12.24 4.40
N ALA A 75 -5.57 13.32 4.59
CA ALA A 75 -5.37 13.97 5.90
C ALA A 75 -6.70 14.30 6.59
N ARG A 76 -6.73 14.27 7.91
CA ARG A 76 -7.87 14.60 8.78
C ARG A 76 -9.11 13.71 8.65
N THR A 77 -9.09 12.66 7.80
CA THR A 77 -10.17 11.64 7.83
C THR A 77 -10.00 10.74 9.06
N SER A 78 -11.11 10.17 9.56
CA SER A 78 -11.12 9.38 10.80
C SER A 78 -10.12 8.23 10.80
N GLY A 79 -10.11 7.41 9.75
CA GLY A 79 -9.19 6.27 9.64
C GLY A 79 -7.72 6.67 9.48
N CYS A 80 -7.43 7.80 8.78
CA CYS A 80 -6.06 8.30 8.64
C CYS A 80 -5.58 8.94 9.94
N THR A 81 -6.46 9.65 10.64
CA THR A 81 -6.16 10.20 11.97
C THR A 81 -5.88 9.08 12.96
N ALA A 82 -6.72 8.03 13.01
CA ALA A 82 -6.48 6.86 13.86
C ALA A 82 -5.11 6.21 13.57
N GLN A 83 -4.73 6.06 12.30
CA GLN A 83 -3.43 5.52 11.92
C GLN A 83 -2.27 6.37 12.44
N MET A 84 -2.27 7.66 12.13
CA MET A 84 -1.14 8.54 12.44
C MET A 84 -1.03 8.86 13.93
N THR A 85 -2.16 8.98 14.64
CA THR A 85 -2.15 9.08 16.12
C THR A 85 -1.71 7.77 16.77
N GLY A 86 -2.10 6.61 16.24
CA GLY A 86 -1.60 5.31 16.67
C GLY A 86 -0.08 5.18 16.50
N TYR A 87 0.50 5.74 15.45
CA TYR A 87 1.96 5.81 15.28
C TYR A 87 2.60 6.78 16.28
N ARG A 88 2.02 7.95 16.49
CA ARG A 88 2.47 8.93 17.48
C ARG A 88 2.51 8.34 18.89
N ASP A 89 1.40 7.72 19.29
CA ASP A 89 1.25 7.18 20.66
C ASP A 89 2.22 6.02 20.93
N GLN A 90 2.64 5.32 19.89
CA GLN A 90 3.63 4.24 19.94
C GLN A 90 5.00 4.64 19.39
N TRP A 91 5.28 5.94 19.24
CA TRP A 91 6.49 6.43 18.59
C TRP A 91 7.78 5.89 19.17
N ALA A 92 7.89 5.87 20.50
CA ALA A 92 9.06 5.38 21.19
C ALA A 92 9.22 3.86 21.04
N THR A 93 8.14 3.10 21.13
CA THR A 93 8.17 1.62 21.19
C THR A 93 8.18 0.99 19.80
N LEU A 94 7.41 1.54 18.86
CA LEU A 94 7.25 0.99 17.51
C LEU A 94 8.37 1.46 16.57
N PHE A 95 8.78 2.73 16.69
CA PHE A 95 9.73 3.37 15.79
C PHE A 95 11.04 3.82 16.47
N ASN A 96 11.32 3.33 17.67
CA ASN A 96 12.53 3.68 18.42
C ASN A 96 12.75 5.20 18.55
N GLY A 97 11.66 5.98 18.67
CA GLY A 97 11.73 7.44 18.72
C GLY A 97 12.28 8.07 17.43
N GLY A 98 12.23 7.37 16.29
CA GLY A 98 12.76 7.83 15.00
C GLY A 98 14.27 7.59 14.82
N LYS A 99 14.93 6.92 15.78
CA LYS A 99 16.37 6.61 15.73
C LYS A 99 16.62 5.36 14.89
N GLY A 100 17.21 5.53 13.70
CA GLY A 100 17.48 4.44 12.76
C GLY A 100 16.24 3.90 12.04
N ILE A 101 15.04 4.36 12.40
CA ILE A 101 13.76 4.02 11.76
C ILE A 101 13.08 5.32 11.38
N LYS A 102 12.76 5.48 10.10
CA LYS A 102 12.04 6.65 9.57
C LYS A 102 10.63 6.26 9.17
N VAL A 103 9.68 7.16 9.41
CA VAL A 103 8.30 6.98 8.99
C VAL A 103 7.93 8.12 8.06
N ILE A 104 7.44 7.77 6.88
CA ILE A 104 7.00 8.72 5.85
C ILE A 104 5.55 8.42 5.51
N GLY A 105 4.65 9.30 5.89
CA GLY A 105 3.27 9.28 5.42
C GLY A 105 3.20 9.87 4.02
N ILE A 106 2.55 9.21 3.07
CA ILE A 106 2.39 9.71 1.70
C ILE A 106 0.91 9.80 1.36
N SER A 107 0.50 10.92 0.79
CA SER A 107 -0.85 11.14 0.26
C SER A 107 -0.83 12.19 -0.85
N MET A 108 -1.95 12.32 -1.55
CA MET A 108 -2.15 13.37 -2.55
C MET A 108 -2.53 14.74 -1.94
N ASP A 109 -2.51 14.88 -0.62
CA ASP A 109 -2.69 16.17 0.04
C ASP A 109 -1.48 17.10 -0.22
N ALA A 110 -1.70 18.42 -0.25
CA ALA A 110 -0.62 19.39 -0.31
C ALA A 110 0.25 19.34 0.97
N ASP A 111 1.53 19.62 0.84
CA ASP A 111 2.50 19.68 1.95
C ASP A 111 2.08 20.67 3.05
N THR A 112 1.49 21.81 2.67
CA THR A 112 0.90 22.78 3.62
C THR A 112 -0.23 22.19 4.44
N THR A 113 -1.07 21.33 3.83
CA THR A 113 -2.17 20.63 4.51
C THR A 113 -1.64 19.62 5.51
N THR A 114 -0.66 18.82 5.12
CA THR A 114 -0.05 17.82 5.99
C THR A 114 0.81 18.45 7.09
N ALA A 115 1.50 19.58 6.81
CA ALA A 115 2.21 20.37 7.82
C ALA A 115 1.26 20.88 8.92
N ALA A 116 0.15 21.51 8.52
CA ALA A 116 -0.86 21.99 9.47
C ALA A 116 -1.45 20.82 10.30
N TRP A 117 -1.78 19.71 9.66
CA TRP A 117 -2.28 18.52 10.36
C TRP A 117 -1.26 17.92 11.32
N ALA A 118 0.01 17.82 10.91
CA ALA A 118 1.09 17.32 11.76
C ALA A 118 1.21 18.17 13.03
N LYS A 119 1.13 19.48 12.91
CA LYS A 119 1.15 20.40 14.04
C LYS A 119 -0.08 20.26 14.93
N GLU A 120 -1.29 20.23 14.36
CA GLU A 120 -2.57 20.11 15.08
C GLU A 120 -2.64 18.81 15.90
N ALA A 121 -2.22 17.69 15.30
CA ALA A 121 -2.31 16.37 15.91
C ALA A 121 -1.01 15.91 16.59
N ASN A 122 0.00 16.78 16.67
CA ASN A 122 1.32 16.50 17.24
C ASN A 122 1.96 15.23 16.64
N LEU A 123 2.02 15.13 15.30
CA LEU A 123 2.50 13.97 14.57
C LEU A 123 4.01 14.06 14.32
N PRO A 124 4.84 13.16 14.88
CA PRO A 124 6.30 13.27 14.83
C PRO A 124 6.94 12.72 13.54
N MET A 125 6.14 12.07 12.67
CA MET A 125 6.64 11.53 11.41
C MET A 125 6.72 12.60 10.31
N MET A 126 7.44 12.27 9.25
CA MET A 126 7.47 13.06 8.02
C MET A 126 6.27 12.76 7.13
N PHE A 127 5.86 13.74 6.34
CA PHE A 127 4.81 13.62 5.32
C PHE A 127 5.35 14.04 3.96
N ALA A 128 5.11 13.24 2.93
CA ALA A 128 5.44 13.54 1.55
C ALA A 128 4.16 13.77 0.74
N SER A 129 4.14 14.86 -0.04
CA SER A 129 3.00 15.30 -0.83
C SER A 129 3.09 14.74 -2.25
N ASP A 130 2.30 13.73 -2.57
CA ASP A 130 2.24 13.08 -3.88
C ASP A 130 1.05 13.57 -4.72
N MET A 131 0.91 14.88 -4.87
CA MET A 131 -0.24 15.50 -5.57
C MET A 131 -0.46 15.00 -6.99
N LYS A 132 0.58 14.45 -7.64
CA LYS A 132 0.51 13.89 -8.99
C LYS A 132 0.33 12.37 -9.01
N GLY A 133 0.35 11.71 -7.86
CA GLY A 133 0.27 10.26 -7.73
C GLY A 133 1.49 9.52 -8.29
N GLU A 134 2.66 10.18 -8.36
CA GLU A 134 3.88 9.59 -8.94
C GLU A 134 4.40 8.42 -8.09
N ALA A 135 4.55 8.63 -6.78
CA ALA A 135 4.92 7.56 -5.87
C ALA A 135 3.78 6.53 -5.72
N GLY A 136 2.53 7.00 -5.64
CA GLY A 136 1.37 6.13 -5.58
C GLY A 136 1.30 5.13 -6.74
N LYS A 137 1.63 5.54 -7.97
CA LYS A 137 1.70 4.66 -9.14
C LYS A 137 2.83 3.64 -9.03
N LEU A 138 4.02 4.05 -8.58
CA LEU A 138 5.16 3.16 -8.39
C LEU A 138 4.89 2.07 -7.34
N TYR A 139 4.16 2.42 -6.29
CA TYR A 139 3.87 1.53 -5.16
C TYR A 139 2.51 0.83 -5.23
N GLY A 140 1.70 1.11 -6.25
CA GLY A 140 0.35 0.56 -6.40
C GLY A 140 -0.69 1.16 -5.46
N ALA A 141 -0.40 2.33 -4.88
CA ALA A 141 -1.31 3.04 -4.00
C ALA A 141 -2.28 3.97 -4.76
N TYR A 142 -1.91 4.42 -5.95
CA TYR A 142 -2.72 5.35 -6.75
C TYR A 142 -4.10 4.77 -7.10
N VAL A 143 -5.14 5.59 -6.95
CA VAL A 143 -6.51 5.22 -7.35
C VAL A 143 -6.89 5.96 -8.61
N GLU A 144 -7.07 5.23 -9.71
CA GLU A 144 -7.40 5.82 -10.99
C GLU A 144 -8.70 6.65 -10.91
N GLY A 145 -8.67 7.85 -11.49
CA GLY A 145 -9.82 8.77 -11.52
C GLY A 145 -10.19 9.41 -10.17
N ARG A 146 -9.41 9.23 -9.12
CA ARG A 146 -9.67 9.81 -7.80
C ARG A 146 -8.41 10.46 -7.22
N PRO A 147 -8.51 11.66 -6.61
CA PRO A 147 -7.37 12.34 -5.97
C PRO A 147 -7.07 11.77 -4.58
N VAL A 148 -6.92 10.45 -4.48
CA VAL A 148 -6.63 9.74 -3.23
C VAL A 148 -5.75 8.53 -3.50
N GLU A 149 -5.07 8.05 -2.48
CA GLU A 149 -4.30 6.81 -2.49
C GLU A 149 -4.97 5.72 -1.65
N ASN A 150 -4.70 4.47 -1.98
CA ASN A 150 -5.03 3.33 -1.15
C ASN A 150 -4.15 3.31 0.11
N ARG A 151 -4.68 2.74 1.20
CA ARG A 151 -3.93 2.57 2.43
C ARG A 151 -3.00 1.36 2.32
N LEU A 152 -1.78 1.61 1.89
CA LEU A 152 -0.72 0.60 1.77
C LEU A 152 0.43 0.95 2.71
N LEU A 153 1.09 -0.07 3.21
CA LEU A 153 2.25 0.08 4.08
C LEU A 153 3.38 -0.80 3.58
N TYR A 154 4.59 -0.23 3.56
CA TYR A 154 5.80 -0.95 3.22
C TYR A 154 6.87 -0.72 4.28
N VAL A 155 7.61 -1.76 4.62
CA VAL A 155 8.85 -1.66 5.39
C VAL A 155 10.00 -1.88 4.43
N VAL A 156 10.92 -0.91 4.39
CA VAL A 156 12.14 -0.94 3.59
C VAL A 156 13.32 -1.14 4.53
N GLY A 157 14.11 -2.16 4.27
CA GLY A 157 15.33 -2.45 5.05
C GLY A 157 16.46 -1.46 4.77
N PRO A 158 17.53 -1.49 5.58
CA PRO A 158 18.70 -0.62 5.41
C PRO A 158 19.41 -0.78 4.06
N ASP A 159 19.24 -1.92 3.41
CA ASP A 159 19.73 -2.23 2.05
C ASP A 159 18.87 -1.64 0.92
N GLY A 160 17.74 -0.99 1.27
CA GLY A 160 16.81 -0.40 0.32
C GLY A 160 15.82 -1.38 -0.29
N ARG A 161 15.71 -2.61 0.23
CA ARG A 161 14.73 -3.60 -0.25
C ARG A 161 13.47 -3.60 0.60
N ILE A 162 12.34 -3.91 -0.03
CA ILE A 162 11.08 -4.17 0.67
C ILE A 162 11.24 -5.45 1.50
N THR A 163 11.07 -5.35 2.80
CA THR A 163 11.11 -6.51 3.72
C THR A 163 9.73 -6.98 4.09
N TRP A 164 8.72 -6.11 4.05
CA TRP A 164 7.34 -6.43 4.36
C TRP A 164 6.38 -5.41 3.74
N ALA A 165 5.13 -5.84 3.49
CA ALA A 165 4.06 -4.96 3.01
C ALA A 165 2.70 -5.38 3.57
N ALA A 166 1.84 -4.40 3.90
CA ALA A 166 0.42 -4.60 4.18
C ALA A 166 -0.43 -3.88 3.13
N LYS A 167 -1.28 -4.63 2.44
CA LYS A 167 -2.13 -4.17 1.33
C LYS A 167 -3.57 -4.70 1.48
N PRO A 168 -4.47 -4.04 2.19
CA PRO A 168 -4.32 -2.75 2.92
C PRO A 168 -3.80 -2.91 4.35
N PHE A 169 -3.26 -1.84 4.92
CA PHE A 169 -3.04 -1.71 6.36
C PHE A 169 -4.36 -1.40 7.08
N LYS A 170 -4.61 -2.02 8.23
CA LYS A 170 -5.87 -1.90 8.99
C LYS A 170 -5.66 -1.08 10.27
N PRO A 171 -5.87 0.25 10.26
CA PRO A 171 -5.48 1.13 11.37
C PRO A 171 -6.35 0.99 12.64
N MET A 172 -7.49 0.31 12.55
CA MET A 172 -8.39 0.06 13.69
C MET A 172 -8.17 -1.32 14.31
N VAL A 173 -7.16 -2.08 13.87
CA VAL A 173 -6.85 -3.44 14.31
C VAL A 173 -5.51 -3.42 15.05
N ALA A 174 -5.51 -3.75 16.33
CA ALA A 174 -4.31 -3.70 17.17
C ALA A 174 -3.20 -4.66 16.68
N GLU A 175 -3.58 -5.81 16.16
CA GLU A 175 -2.68 -6.82 15.60
C GLU A 175 -1.86 -6.26 14.44
N SER A 176 -2.41 -5.34 13.64
CA SER A 176 -1.69 -4.68 12.53
C SER A 176 -0.48 -3.89 13.02
N TYR A 177 -0.55 -3.27 14.19
CA TYR A 177 0.59 -2.55 14.79
C TYR A 177 1.60 -3.50 15.41
N SER A 178 1.14 -4.59 16.02
CA SER A 178 2.03 -5.63 16.58
C SER A 178 2.83 -6.33 15.48
N GLU A 179 2.18 -6.65 14.37
CA GLU A 179 2.81 -7.21 13.19
C GLU A 179 3.82 -6.23 12.59
N LEU A 180 3.42 -4.97 12.37
CA LEU A 180 4.31 -3.91 11.91
C LEU A 180 5.56 -3.79 12.79
N GLY A 181 5.40 -3.78 14.11
CA GLY A 181 6.52 -3.71 15.05
C GLY A 181 7.47 -4.89 14.94
N THR A 182 6.95 -6.09 14.73
CA THR A 182 7.73 -7.30 14.51
C THR A 182 8.55 -7.19 13.22
N GLU A 183 7.93 -6.76 12.14
CA GLU A 183 8.58 -6.65 10.83
C GLU A 183 9.61 -5.51 10.78
N ILE A 184 9.36 -4.39 11.48
CA ILE A 184 10.35 -3.32 11.65
C ILE A 184 11.60 -3.84 12.39
N LYS A 185 11.43 -4.59 13.49
CA LYS A 185 12.55 -5.16 14.24
C LYS A 185 13.37 -6.12 13.38
N LYS A 186 12.73 -7.00 12.62
CA LYS A 186 13.41 -7.89 11.68
C LYS A 186 14.21 -7.09 10.64
N ALA A 187 13.60 -6.07 10.02
CA ALA A 187 14.24 -5.22 9.01
C ALA A 187 15.44 -4.45 9.59
N ALA A 188 15.32 -3.95 10.82
CA ALA A 188 16.38 -3.20 11.51
C ALA A 188 17.51 -4.09 12.06
N GLY A 189 17.40 -5.41 11.98
CA GLY A 189 18.38 -6.35 12.55
C GLY A 189 18.43 -6.34 14.09
N THR A 190 17.42 -5.80 14.75
CA THR A 190 17.27 -5.78 16.21
C THR A 190 16.57 -7.07 16.66
N LYS A 191 17.27 -7.88 17.47
CA LYS A 191 16.70 -9.06 18.14
C LYS A 191 15.87 -8.66 19.34
#